data_c6ff40b394d464f415b3943ede63a0b2
#
_entry.id   c6ff40b394d464f415b3943ede63a0b2
#
_cell.length_a   1.000
_cell.length_b   1.000
_cell.length_c   1.000
_cell.angle_alpha   90.00
_cell.angle_beta   90.00
_cell.angle_gamma   90.00
#
_symmetry.space_group_name_H-M   'P 1'
#
loop_
_entity.id
_entity.type
_entity.pdbx_description
1 polymer ?
#
loop_
_entity_poly.entity_id
_entity_poly.type
_entity_poly.pdbx_seq_one_letter_code
_entity_poly.pdbx_strand_id
1 'polypeptide(L)'
;YMKQKNILVFDQNYGLWYDRRRDDHERVRRRDGDVWGPFYEQPFGRSGQGTAWEGLSKYDLNRPNAWYWSRLKEFAEKGNKDGLLLFHENYFQHNILEAGAHWVDCPWRSTNNINQTGFPEPAPFAGDKRIFVADMFYDITHPVRRELHRQYIRQCLNNFADNPNVIQLTSAEFTGPLHFVQFWLD
;
A
#
# COMPACT_ATOMS: atom_id res chain seq x y z
N TYR A 1 -7.38 -21.20 -14.54
CA TYR A 1 -7.07 -21.89 -13.27
C TYR A 1 -8.14 -21.62 -12.21
N MET A 2 -8.37 -20.36 -11.79
CA MET A 2 -9.31 -20.00 -10.71
C MET A 2 -10.71 -20.54 -10.96
N LYS A 3 -11.29 -20.28 -12.11
CA LYS A 3 -12.59 -20.78 -12.54
C LYS A 3 -12.72 -22.30 -12.45
N GLN A 4 -11.69 -23.04 -12.88
CA GLN A 4 -11.65 -24.51 -12.80
C GLN A 4 -11.60 -25.05 -11.37
N LYS A 5 -11.24 -24.21 -10.42
CA LYS A 5 -11.13 -24.53 -8.99
C LYS A 5 -12.27 -23.94 -8.16
N ASN A 6 -13.27 -23.35 -8.81
CA ASN A 6 -14.38 -22.64 -8.17
C ASN A 6 -13.92 -21.52 -7.21
N ILE A 7 -12.77 -20.89 -7.51
CA ILE A 7 -12.28 -19.73 -6.79
C ILE A 7 -12.92 -18.51 -7.44
N LEU A 8 -13.74 -17.78 -6.69
CA LEU A 8 -14.53 -16.66 -7.18
C LEU A 8 -13.89 -15.30 -6.91
N VAL A 9 -12.98 -15.23 -5.96
CA VAL A 9 -12.38 -13.98 -5.49
C VAL A 9 -10.87 -14.05 -5.63
N PHE A 10 -10.28 -12.97 -6.08
CA PHE A 10 -8.84 -12.71 -5.94
C PHE A 10 -8.63 -11.41 -5.18
N ASP A 11 -7.57 -11.39 -4.41
CA ASP A 11 -7.24 -10.32 -3.50
C ASP A 11 -5.99 -9.59 -3.95
N GLN A 12 -5.92 -8.30 -3.68
CA GLN A 12 -4.77 -7.48 -4.04
C GLN A 12 -4.61 -6.27 -3.12
N ASN A 13 -3.38 -6.06 -2.68
CA ASN A 13 -2.91 -4.82 -2.10
C ASN A 13 -1.51 -4.47 -2.64
N TYR A 14 -1.03 -3.25 -2.41
CA TYR A 14 0.26 -2.82 -2.95
C TYR A 14 1.47 -3.46 -2.24
N GLY A 15 1.26 -4.11 -1.10
CA GLY A 15 2.31 -4.81 -0.36
C GLY A 15 2.59 -6.24 -0.81
N LEU A 16 1.75 -6.82 -1.67
CA LEU A 16 1.92 -8.21 -2.15
C LEU A 16 3.09 -8.41 -3.12
N TRP A 17 3.72 -7.34 -3.54
CA TRP A 17 4.83 -7.35 -4.50
C TRP A 17 6.19 -7.63 -3.87
N TYR A 18 6.23 -7.93 -2.57
CA TYR A 18 7.48 -8.19 -1.88
C TYR A 18 8.05 -9.57 -2.18
N ASP A 19 9.36 -9.61 -2.26
CA ASP A 19 10.10 -10.87 -2.23
C ASP A 19 9.78 -11.63 -0.92
N ARG A 20 9.37 -12.88 -1.05
CA ARG A 20 9.11 -13.77 0.09
C ARG A 20 10.31 -14.00 1.01
N ARG A 21 11.52 -13.65 0.59
CA ARG A 21 12.71 -13.67 1.44
C ARG A 21 12.76 -12.53 2.45
N ARG A 22 11.85 -11.57 2.34
CA ARG A 22 11.60 -10.61 3.40
C ARG A 22 10.64 -11.26 4.39
N ASP A 23 11.21 -11.72 5.48
CA ASP A 23 10.38 -12.21 6.58
C ASP A 23 9.61 -11.03 7.17
N ASP A 24 8.31 -11.14 7.24
CA ASP A 24 7.40 -10.17 7.84
C ASP A 24 7.78 -9.83 9.28
N HIS A 25 8.44 -10.74 9.95
CA HIS A 25 8.80 -10.63 11.35
C HIS A 25 10.25 -10.22 11.58
N GLU A 26 11.02 -9.96 10.53
CA GLU A 26 12.40 -9.49 10.67
C GLU A 26 12.47 -7.97 10.84
N ARG A 27 13.31 -7.53 11.78
CA ARG A 27 13.57 -6.12 12.04
C ARG A 27 14.41 -5.46 10.95
N VAL A 28 15.28 -6.24 10.35
CA VAL A 28 16.27 -5.75 9.40
C VAL A 28 15.92 -6.28 8.03
N ARG A 29 15.76 -5.35 7.12
CA ARG A 29 15.54 -5.68 5.75
C ARG A 29 16.76 -6.30 5.12
N ARG A 30 16.56 -7.37 4.38
CA ARG A 30 17.56 -7.91 3.46
C ARG A 30 17.58 -7.06 2.20
N ARG A 31 18.75 -6.53 1.87
CA ARG A 31 18.98 -5.82 0.61
C ARG A 31 19.15 -6.76 -0.59
N ASP A 32 19.47 -8.01 -0.31
CA ASP A 32 19.71 -9.07 -1.28
C ASP A 32 18.44 -9.80 -1.72
N GLY A 33 17.30 -9.33 -1.30
CA GLY A 33 16.00 -9.79 -1.80
C GLY A 33 15.84 -9.38 -3.26
N ASP A 34 15.64 -10.37 -4.17
CA ASP A 34 15.36 -10.08 -5.56
C ASP A 34 13.95 -9.55 -5.70
N VAL A 35 13.84 -8.25 -5.84
CA VAL A 35 12.60 -7.61 -6.29
C VAL A 35 12.78 -7.35 -7.78
N TRP A 36 12.06 -8.10 -8.59
CA TRP A 36 12.12 -7.97 -10.04
C TRP A 36 11.18 -6.83 -10.48
N GLY A 37 11.62 -5.99 -11.40
CA GLY A 37 10.67 -5.15 -12.09
C GLY A 37 9.62 -6.03 -12.80
N PRO A 38 8.35 -5.67 -12.82
CA PRO A 38 7.76 -4.38 -12.41
C PRO A 38 7.38 -4.27 -10.93
N PHE A 39 7.84 -5.15 -10.07
CA PHE A 39 7.46 -5.22 -8.65
C PHE A 39 7.98 -4.05 -7.80
N TYR A 40 8.82 -3.21 -8.35
CA TYR A 40 9.17 -1.90 -7.76
C TYR A 40 8.07 -0.86 -7.92
N GLU A 41 7.06 -1.16 -8.72
CA GLU A 41 5.98 -0.24 -8.97
C GLU A 41 5.00 -0.23 -7.79
N GLN A 42 4.79 0.96 -7.27
CA GLN A 42 3.89 1.26 -6.18
C GLN A 42 2.75 2.14 -6.69
N PRO A 43 1.65 2.32 -5.94
CA PRO A 43 0.54 3.18 -6.36
C PRO A 43 0.91 4.65 -6.58
N PHE A 44 2.08 5.07 -6.12
CA PHE A 44 2.57 6.44 -6.20
C PHE A 44 3.70 6.58 -7.21
N GLY A 45 3.74 7.69 -7.92
CA GLY A 45 4.78 7.99 -8.89
C GLY A 45 6.09 8.45 -8.24
N ARG A 46 7.18 8.26 -8.95
CA ARG A 46 8.49 8.76 -8.53
C ARG A 46 8.62 10.25 -8.82
N SER A 47 9.10 11.01 -7.84
CA SER A 47 9.24 12.47 -7.95
C SER A 47 10.40 12.94 -8.84
N GLY A 48 11.39 12.10 -9.06
CA GLY A 48 12.67 12.48 -9.65
C GLY A 48 13.62 13.19 -8.68
N GLN A 49 13.25 13.36 -7.42
CA GLN A 49 14.00 14.09 -6.39
C GLN A 49 14.49 13.16 -5.29
N GLY A 50 15.67 13.47 -4.76
CA GLY A 50 16.26 12.75 -3.63
C GLY A 50 16.45 11.26 -3.90
N THR A 51 16.75 10.50 -2.84
CA THR A 51 16.96 9.06 -2.92
C THR A 51 16.15 8.39 -1.83
N ALA A 52 15.28 7.48 -2.22
CA ALA A 52 14.56 6.59 -1.34
C ALA A 52 15.45 5.43 -0.90
N TRP A 53 14.92 4.60 -0.02
CA TRP A 53 15.68 3.52 0.60
C TRP A 53 16.31 2.52 -0.39
N GLU A 54 15.63 2.19 -1.47
CA GLU A 54 16.11 1.24 -2.49
C GLU A 54 17.06 1.86 -3.52
N GLY A 55 17.41 3.16 -3.38
CA GLY A 55 18.34 3.86 -4.27
C GLY A 55 17.66 4.60 -5.44
N LEU A 56 16.35 4.48 -5.60
CA LEU A 56 15.58 5.23 -6.61
C LEU A 56 15.14 6.59 -6.06
N SER A 57 14.64 7.47 -6.94
CA SER A 57 14.09 8.75 -6.49
C SER A 57 12.91 8.54 -5.55
N LYS A 58 12.71 9.49 -4.62
CA LYS A 58 11.61 9.45 -3.66
C LYS A 58 10.25 9.47 -4.36
N TYR A 59 9.24 8.92 -3.70
CA TYR A 59 7.86 9.01 -4.16
C TYR A 59 7.31 10.42 -4.00
N ASP A 60 6.37 10.77 -4.87
CA ASP A 60 5.42 11.85 -4.65
C ASP A 60 4.03 11.23 -4.40
N LEU A 61 3.56 11.29 -3.17
CA LEU A 61 2.30 10.70 -2.77
C LEU A 61 1.07 11.43 -3.34
N ASN A 62 1.25 12.64 -3.88
CA ASN A 62 0.21 13.36 -4.63
C ASN A 62 0.12 12.92 -6.10
N ARG A 63 1.04 12.08 -6.55
CA ARG A 63 1.14 11.69 -7.94
C ARG A 63 0.84 10.20 -8.10
N PRO A 64 -0.34 9.82 -8.60
CA PRO A 64 -0.63 8.42 -8.92
C PRO A 64 0.33 7.86 -9.96
N ASN A 65 0.74 6.60 -9.78
CA ASN A 65 1.52 5.88 -10.79
C ASN A 65 0.59 5.34 -11.88
N ALA A 66 0.56 6.00 -13.03
CA ALA A 66 -0.34 5.66 -14.11
C ALA A 66 -0.21 4.19 -14.58
N TRP A 67 1.03 3.68 -14.62
CA TRP A 67 1.26 2.29 -14.99
C TRP A 67 0.64 1.31 -14.00
N TYR A 68 0.87 1.51 -12.69
CA TYR A 68 0.31 0.67 -11.63
C TYR A 68 -1.22 0.63 -11.71
N TRP A 69 -1.86 1.79 -11.77
CA TRP A 69 -3.31 1.90 -11.77
C TRP A 69 -3.95 1.36 -13.04
N SER A 70 -3.34 1.57 -14.21
CA SER A 70 -3.85 0.99 -15.46
C SER A 70 -3.76 -0.53 -15.47
N ARG A 71 -2.64 -1.10 -15.00
CA ARG A 71 -2.48 -2.56 -14.91
C ARG A 71 -3.49 -3.17 -13.95
N LEU A 72 -3.72 -2.53 -12.81
CA LEU A 72 -4.69 -3.02 -11.84
C LEU A 72 -6.12 -2.98 -12.39
N LYS A 73 -6.46 -1.93 -13.14
CA LYS A 73 -7.75 -1.84 -13.85
C LYS A 73 -7.90 -2.95 -14.90
N GLU A 74 -6.87 -3.23 -15.68
CA GLU A 74 -6.88 -4.35 -16.64
C GLU A 74 -7.13 -5.70 -15.95
N PHE A 75 -6.55 -5.94 -14.78
CA PHE A 75 -6.82 -7.14 -14.00
C PHE A 75 -8.28 -7.23 -13.55
N ALA A 76 -8.85 -6.11 -13.07
CA ALA A 76 -10.24 -6.06 -12.67
C ALA A 76 -11.19 -6.36 -13.87
N GLU A 77 -10.93 -5.74 -15.00
CA GLU A 77 -11.69 -5.97 -16.24
C GLU A 77 -11.61 -7.41 -16.73
N LYS A 78 -10.41 -7.99 -16.69
CA LYS A 78 -10.22 -9.40 -17.04
C LYS A 78 -10.93 -10.32 -16.05
N GLY A 79 -10.82 -10.03 -14.76
CA GLY A 79 -11.57 -10.74 -13.72
C GLY A 79 -13.08 -10.70 -13.97
N ASN A 80 -13.63 -9.54 -14.31
CA ASN A 80 -15.05 -9.38 -14.61
C ASN A 80 -15.49 -10.26 -15.78
N LYS A 81 -14.74 -10.30 -16.87
CA LYS A 81 -15.02 -11.17 -18.03
C LYS A 81 -15.02 -12.66 -17.66
N ASP A 82 -14.22 -13.02 -16.67
CA ASP A 82 -14.15 -14.40 -16.17
C ASP A 82 -15.12 -14.70 -15.01
N GLY A 83 -15.93 -13.73 -14.59
CA GLY A 83 -16.89 -13.87 -13.49
C GLY A 83 -16.22 -13.89 -12.12
N LEU A 84 -15.08 -13.22 -11.97
CA LEU A 84 -14.32 -13.12 -10.74
C LEU A 84 -14.52 -11.76 -10.06
N LEU A 85 -14.52 -11.76 -8.74
CA LEU A 85 -14.49 -10.55 -7.92
C LEU A 85 -13.05 -10.20 -7.56
N LEU A 86 -12.73 -8.92 -7.54
CA LEU A 86 -11.49 -8.38 -6.97
C LEU A 86 -11.79 -7.76 -5.60
N PHE A 87 -11.13 -8.24 -4.57
CA PHE A 87 -11.00 -7.55 -3.30
C PHE A 87 -9.79 -6.63 -3.38
N HIS A 88 -10.05 -5.33 -3.49
CA HIS A 88 -9.01 -4.32 -3.54
C HIS A 88 -8.79 -3.73 -2.16
N GLU A 89 -7.73 -4.16 -1.51
CA GLU A 89 -7.29 -3.62 -0.23
C GLU A 89 -6.51 -2.34 -0.47
N ASN A 90 -7.05 -1.22 0.01
CA ASN A 90 -6.44 0.09 -0.24
C ASN A 90 -5.07 0.23 0.43
N TYR A 91 -4.92 -0.33 1.61
CA TYR A 91 -3.67 -0.27 2.38
C TYR A 91 -3.09 -1.65 2.63
N PHE A 92 -1.80 -1.69 2.92
CA PHE A 92 -1.13 -2.87 3.40
C PHE A 92 -0.80 -2.72 4.88
N GLN A 93 -1.64 -3.30 5.73
CA GLN A 93 -1.55 -3.18 7.18
C GLN A 93 -0.17 -3.57 7.75
N HIS A 94 0.43 -4.63 7.21
CA HIS A 94 1.73 -5.12 7.64
C HIS A 94 2.87 -4.10 7.47
N ASN A 95 2.75 -3.17 6.52
CA ASN A 95 3.73 -2.09 6.36
C ASN A 95 3.85 -1.20 7.59
N ILE A 96 2.74 -1.01 8.29
CA ILE A 96 2.63 0.02 9.35
C ILE A 96 2.54 -0.55 10.75
N LEU A 97 2.28 -1.86 10.88
CA LEU A 97 2.01 -2.48 12.17
C LEU A 97 3.00 -3.59 12.54
N GLU A 98 3.40 -4.44 11.60
CA GLU A 98 4.01 -5.72 11.96
C GLU A 98 5.52 -5.76 11.85
N ALA A 99 6.09 -5.28 10.77
CA ALA A 99 7.49 -5.52 10.53
C ALA A 99 8.25 -4.29 10.04
N GLY A 100 9.37 -4.02 10.68
CA GLY A 100 10.32 -3.00 10.21
C GLY A 100 10.80 -3.25 8.78
N ALA A 101 10.87 -4.51 8.36
CA ALA A 101 11.23 -4.89 7.00
C ALA A 101 10.24 -4.36 5.96
N HIS A 102 8.97 -4.39 6.25
CA HIS A 102 7.93 -3.86 5.35
C HIS A 102 7.82 -2.34 5.38
N TRP A 103 8.10 -1.72 6.51
CA TRP A 103 8.10 -0.26 6.65
C TRP A 103 9.26 0.40 5.90
N VAL A 104 10.38 -0.28 5.80
CA VAL A 104 11.61 0.30 5.24
C VAL A 104 11.41 0.89 3.85
N ASP A 105 10.68 0.24 2.98
CA ASP A 105 10.40 0.71 1.62
C ASP A 105 8.96 1.18 1.41
N CYS A 106 8.17 1.26 2.47
CA CYS A 106 6.84 1.81 2.41
C CYS A 106 6.87 3.24 1.83
N PRO A 107 6.08 3.55 0.80
CA PRO A 107 6.05 4.89 0.22
C PRO A 107 5.72 6.00 1.22
N TRP A 108 4.94 5.69 2.25
CA TRP A 108 4.54 6.66 3.28
C TRP A 108 5.66 7.01 4.27
N ARG A 109 6.70 6.19 4.36
CA ARG A 109 7.85 6.48 5.24
C ARG A 109 8.52 7.80 4.84
N SER A 110 8.82 8.67 5.81
CA SER A 110 9.33 10.03 5.57
C SER A 110 10.59 10.07 4.70
N THR A 111 11.47 9.07 4.81
CA THR A 111 12.68 9.00 3.98
C THR A 111 12.37 8.61 2.52
N ASN A 112 11.22 8.01 2.24
CA ASN A 112 10.89 7.48 0.92
C ASN A 112 10.04 8.42 0.06
N ASN A 113 9.52 9.52 0.62
CA ASN A 113 8.68 10.47 -0.10
C ASN A 113 9.15 11.92 0.08
N ILE A 114 8.59 12.81 -0.74
CA ILE A 114 8.85 14.26 -0.68
C ILE A 114 7.75 15.04 0.06
N ASN A 115 6.74 14.36 0.61
CA ASN A 115 5.48 14.96 1.05
C ASN A 115 5.44 15.33 2.53
N GLN A 116 6.55 15.23 3.24
CA GLN A 116 6.64 15.62 4.66
C GLN A 116 5.60 14.91 5.56
N THR A 117 5.48 13.60 5.41
CA THR A 117 4.51 12.78 6.16
C THR A 117 4.71 12.80 7.67
N GLY A 118 5.89 13.18 8.15
CA GLY A 118 6.17 13.40 9.58
C GLY A 118 6.30 12.13 10.41
N PHE A 119 6.50 10.97 9.79
CA PHE A 119 6.81 9.76 10.54
C PHE A 119 8.23 9.80 11.07
N PRO A 120 8.46 9.30 12.29
CA PRO A 120 9.79 9.30 12.91
C PRO A 120 10.77 8.38 12.18
N GLU A 121 12.04 8.75 12.23
CA GLU A 121 13.15 7.96 11.71
C GLU A 121 14.23 7.76 12.80
N PRO A 122 14.55 6.54 13.17
CA PRO A 122 13.89 5.29 12.78
C PRO A 122 12.47 5.16 13.32
N ALA A 123 11.68 4.29 12.70
CA ALA A 123 10.34 3.99 13.22
C ALA A 123 10.45 3.38 14.63
N PRO A 124 9.57 3.76 15.57
CA PRO A 124 9.55 3.16 16.88
C PRO A 124 9.13 1.68 16.83
N PHE A 125 9.75 0.87 17.68
CA PHE A 125 9.38 -0.54 17.81
C PHE A 125 8.48 -0.75 19.02
N ALA A 126 7.46 -1.58 18.86
CA ALA A 126 6.65 -2.11 19.93
C ALA A 126 7.04 -3.58 20.19
N GLY A 127 7.86 -3.83 21.17
CA GLY A 127 8.43 -5.16 21.45
C GLY A 127 9.52 -5.53 20.41
N ASP A 128 9.78 -6.82 20.25
CA ASP A 128 10.97 -7.29 19.55
C ASP A 128 10.95 -7.14 18.03
N LYS A 129 9.80 -7.20 17.39
CA LYS A 129 9.71 -7.36 15.95
C LYS A 129 8.76 -6.38 15.26
N ARG A 130 7.88 -5.74 16.01
CA ARG A 130 6.84 -4.87 15.46
C ARG A 130 7.27 -3.41 15.51
N ILE A 131 6.96 -2.66 14.46
CA ILE A 131 7.02 -1.21 14.47
C ILE A 131 5.70 -0.65 15.01
N PHE A 132 5.76 0.57 15.53
CA PHE A 132 4.59 1.24 16.08
C PHE A 132 4.37 2.60 15.39
N VAL A 133 3.88 2.54 14.15
CA VAL A 133 3.52 3.73 13.39
C VAL A 133 2.03 3.82 13.08
N ALA A 134 1.26 2.79 13.43
CA ALA A 134 -0.15 2.69 13.09
C ALA A 134 -0.98 3.86 13.63
N ASP A 135 -0.80 4.24 14.89
CA ASP A 135 -1.53 5.37 15.48
C ASP A 135 -1.28 6.68 14.72
N MET A 136 -0.03 6.91 14.32
CA MET A 136 0.31 8.09 13.53
C MET A 136 -0.19 7.97 12.08
N PHE A 137 -0.16 6.78 11.51
CA PHE A 137 -0.63 6.55 10.15
C PHE A 137 -2.12 6.85 10.02
N TYR A 138 -2.91 6.39 10.97
CA TYR A 138 -4.37 6.59 10.99
C TYR A 138 -4.80 7.90 11.65
N ASP A 139 -3.87 8.75 12.09
CA ASP A 139 -4.17 10.06 12.65
C ASP A 139 -4.58 11.05 11.55
N ILE A 140 -5.88 11.21 11.40
CA ILE A 140 -6.48 12.16 10.44
C ILE A 140 -6.53 13.61 10.96
N THR A 141 -6.03 13.88 12.16
CA THR A 141 -5.85 15.26 12.65
C THR A 141 -4.62 15.92 12.06
N HIS A 142 -3.64 15.14 11.62
CA HIS A 142 -2.47 15.65 10.94
C HIS A 142 -2.81 16.09 9.51
N PRO A 143 -2.70 17.39 9.18
CA PRO A 143 -3.28 17.94 7.95
C PRO A 143 -2.69 17.34 6.68
N VAL A 144 -1.38 17.12 6.64
CA VAL A 144 -0.72 16.53 5.45
C VAL A 144 -1.17 15.09 5.26
N ARG A 145 -1.11 14.24 6.29
CA ARG A 145 -1.53 12.84 6.18
C ARG A 145 -3.01 12.70 5.82
N ARG A 146 -3.87 13.52 6.44
CA ARG A 146 -5.30 13.54 6.13
C ARG A 146 -5.56 13.80 4.65
N GLU A 147 -4.91 14.80 4.07
CA GLU A 147 -5.09 15.12 2.66
C GLU A 147 -4.54 14.04 1.73
N LEU A 148 -3.37 13.48 2.04
CA LEU A 148 -2.80 12.37 1.30
C LEU A 148 -3.71 11.13 1.34
N HIS A 149 -4.28 10.80 2.50
CA HIS A 149 -5.26 9.71 2.62
C HIS A 149 -6.50 9.96 1.76
N ARG A 150 -7.05 11.18 1.82
CA ARG A 150 -8.22 11.55 1.00
C ARG A 150 -7.95 11.37 -0.49
N GLN A 151 -6.83 11.86 -0.96
CA GLN A 151 -6.45 11.74 -2.37
C GLN A 151 -6.25 10.28 -2.77
N TYR A 152 -5.59 9.51 -1.94
CA TYR A 152 -5.33 8.09 -2.19
C TYR A 152 -6.62 7.27 -2.22
N ILE A 153 -7.51 7.45 -1.25
CA ILE A 153 -8.81 6.75 -1.20
C ILE A 153 -9.63 7.10 -2.45
N ARG A 154 -9.69 8.37 -2.82
CA ARG A 154 -10.37 8.80 -4.06
C ARG A 154 -9.75 8.19 -5.32
N GLN A 155 -8.43 8.05 -5.36
CA GLN A 155 -7.75 7.36 -6.46
C GLN A 155 -8.16 5.88 -6.54
N CYS A 156 -8.24 5.18 -5.40
CA CYS A 156 -8.74 3.81 -5.32
C CYS A 156 -10.17 3.69 -5.88
N LEU A 157 -11.06 4.56 -5.44
CA LEU A 157 -12.46 4.55 -5.88
C LEU A 157 -12.59 4.89 -7.37
N ASN A 158 -11.95 5.96 -7.82
CA ASN A 158 -12.04 6.44 -9.19
C ASN A 158 -11.47 5.44 -10.20
N ASN A 159 -10.39 4.73 -9.82
CA ASN A 159 -9.78 3.75 -10.72
C ASN A 159 -10.74 2.62 -11.11
N PHE A 160 -11.68 2.30 -10.24
CA PHE A 160 -12.61 1.20 -10.42
C PHE A 160 -14.08 1.63 -10.53
N ALA A 161 -14.35 2.91 -10.78
CA ALA A 161 -15.72 3.43 -10.84
C ALA A 161 -16.63 2.64 -11.80
N ASP A 162 -16.06 2.12 -12.87
CA ASP A 162 -16.78 1.34 -13.91
C ASP A 162 -16.62 -0.19 -13.75
N ASN A 163 -16.03 -0.65 -12.66
CA ASN A 163 -15.76 -2.07 -12.43
C ASN A 163 -16.69 -2.66 -11.36
N PRO A 164 -17.86 -3.22 -11.75
CA PRO A 164 -18.85 -3.71 -10.80
C PRO A 164 -18.40 -4.94 -10.01
N ASN A 165 -17.32 -5.55 -10.41
CA ASN A 165 -16.72 -6.72 -9.76
C ASN A 165 -15.62 -6.37 -8.73
N VAL A 166 -15.44 -5.09 -8.40
CA VAL A 166 -14.44 -4.66 -7.43
C VAL A 166 -15.11 -4.30 -6.11
N ILE A 167 -14.63 -4.91 -5.03
CA ILE A 167 -15.03 -4.59 -3.66
C ILE A 167 -13.85 -3.90 -2.99
N GLN A 168 -14.05 -2.66 -2.55
CA GLN A 168 -13.04 -1.88 -1.84
C GLN A 168 -12.99 -2.29 -0.37
N LEU A 169 -11.80 -2.55 0.12
CA LEU A 169 -11.52 -2.86 1.51
C LEU A 169 -10.46 -1.88 2.05
N THR A 170 -10.52 -1.59 3.33
CA THR A 170 -9.49 -0.73 3.95
C THR A 170 -8.13 -1.42 3.92
N SER A 171 -8.03 -2.65 4.37
CA SER A 171 -6.79 -3.44 4.38
C SER A 171 -7.08 -4.89 4.76
N ALA A 172 -6.16 -5.81 4.47
CA ALA A 172 -6.11 -7.11 5.12
C ALA A 172 -5.88 -6.93 6.63
N GLU A 173 -6.54 -7.74 7.44
CA GLU A 173 -6.38 -7.75 8.89
C GLU A 173 -6.44 -6.37 9.54
N PHE A 174 -7.33 -5.51 9.04
CA PHE A 174 -7.44 -4.13 9.53
C PHE A 174 -7.75 -4.08 11.01
N THR A 175 -6.85 -3.51 11.79
CA THR A 175 -6.97 -3.29 13.24
C THR A 175 -6.88 -1.82 13.61
N GLY A 176 -7.11 -0.93 12.66
CA GLY A 176 -7.05 0.51 12.85
C GLY A 176 -8.27 1.07 13.60
N PRO A 177 -8.23 2.36 13.96
CA PRO A 177 -9.26 3.00 14.76
C PRO A 177 -10.54 3.27 13.97
N LEU A 178 -11.67 3.24 14.67
CA LEU A 178 -13.00 3.47 14.08
C LEU A 178 -13.11 4.83 13.37
N HIS A 179 -12.47 5.87 13.90
CA HIS A 179 -12.50 7.19 13.27
C HIS A 179 -11.86 7.21 11.88
N PHE A 180 -10.86 6.35 11.63
CA PHE A 180 -10.29 6.21 10.30
C PHE A 180 -11.23 5.47 9.34
N VAL A 181 -11.93 4.45 9.83
CA VAL A 181 -12.97 3.76 9.04
C VAL A 181 -14.06 4.74 8.63
N GLN A 182 -14.53 5.58 9.56
CA GLN A 182 -15.51 6.61 9.25
C GLN A 182 -15.00 7.59 8.20
N PHE A 183 -13.78 8.08 8.36
CA PHE A 183 -13.12 8.95 7.37
C PHE A 183 -12.97 8.30 5.99
N TRP A 184 -12.75 6.99 5.96
CA TRP A 184 -12.65 6.22 4.72
C TRP A 184 -14.00 6.05 4.03
N LEU A 185 -15.09 5.96 4.80
CA LEU A 185 -16.45 5.86 4.27
C LEU A 185 -17.01 7.20 3.77
N ASP A 186 -16.61 8.34 4.38
CA ASP A 186 -17.04 9.72 4.04
C ASP A 186 -16.34 10.24 2.76
#